data_fa61d6c033ba9c24706388d4ce7a4347
#
_entry.id   fa61d6c033ba9c24706388d4ce7a4347
#
_cell.length_a   1.000
_cell.length_b   1.000
_cell.length_c   1.000
_cell.angle_alpha   90.00
_cell.angle_beta   90.00
_cell.angle_gamma   90.00
#
_symmetry.space_group_name_H-M   'P 1'
#
loop_
_entity.id
_entity.type
_entity.pdbx_description
1 polymer ?
#
loop_
_entity_poly.entity_id
_entity_poly.type
_entity_poly.pdbx_seq_one_letter_code
_entity_poly.pdbx_strand_id
1 'polypeptide(L)'
;MPAKIRLQRNGRKRYAYYHIVIADSRAPRDGRNVERIGSYNPNTNPATIDLDFDKAIAWLNNGAQPTDTVRAILSYKGVMYKKHLLGGVAKGAFTAEEAETRFEAWVAAKASKVQAKKDGLLSSSEYSKKAQLEMEAKKNAERANAIAKRNAEAAAAAKAAAAPAPVVEEEVAEEAAPEETEG
;
A
#
# COMPACT_ATOMS: atom_id res chain seq x y z
N MET A 1 12.37 -31.95 -27.59
CA MET A 1 12.30 -31.60 -26.16
C MET A 1 11.13 -30.67 -25.95
N PRO A 2 10.25 -30.88 -24.97
CA PRO A 2 9.13 -30.00 -24.79
C PRO A 2 9.63 -28.65 -24.21
N ALA A 3 9.32 -27.56 -24.92
CA ALA A 3 9.50 -26.20 -24.40
C ALA A 3 8.48 -25.92 -23.31
N LYS A 4 8.89 -25.29 -22.24
CA LYS A 4 8.01 -24.85 -21.14
C LYS A 4 7.97 -23.34 -21.04
N ILE A 5 6.77 -22.80 -20.77
CA ILE A 5 6.57 -21.41 -20.38
C ILE A 5 6.62 -21.36 -18.85
N ARG A 6 7.62 -20.67 -18.30
CA ARG A 6 7.85 -20.65 -16.86
C ARG A 6 8.30 -19.29 -16.36
N LEU A 7 8.30 -19.11 -15.04
CA LEU A 7 8.83 -17.94 -14.37
C LEU A 7 10.30 -18.11 -14.07
N GLN A 8 11.11 -17.18 -14.52
CA GLN A 8 12.51 -16.99 -14.12
C GLN A 8 12.57 -15.93 -13.04
N ARG A 9 13.20 -16.22 -11.90
CA ARG A 9 13.27 -15.27 -10.81
C ARG A 9 14.42 -14.29 -11.02
N ASN A 10 14.07 -13.02 -10.94
CA ASN A 10 14.98 -11.88 -10.98
C ASN A 10 14.69 -10.97 -9.77
N GLY A 11 15.35 -9.82 -9.71
CA GLY A 11 15.21 -8.88 -8.61
C GLY A 11 16.14 -9.19 -7.44
N ARG A 12 16.07 -8.35 -6.42
CA ARG A 12 16.94 -8.42 -5.24
C ARG A 12 16.40 -9.36 -4.15
N LYS A 13 17.21 -9.61 -3.12
CA LYS A 13 16.78 -10.34 -1.91
C LYS A 13 15.54 -9.65 -1.30
N ARG A 14 14.53 -10.42 -0.93
CA ARG A 14 13.23 -10.00 -0.37
C ARG A 14 12.32 -9.19 -1.32
N TYR A 15 12.75 -8.86 -2.54
CA TYR A 15 11.94 -8.16 -3.54
C TYR A 15 11.99 -8.93 -4.87
N ALA A 16 11.15 -9.95 -4.99
CA ALA A 16 11.11 -10.82 -6.14
C ALA A 16 10.44 -10.13 -7.34
N TYR A 17 11.05 -10.28 -8.51
CA TYR A 17 10.53 -9.87 -9.80
C TYR A 17 10.73 -11.04 -10.76
N TYR A 18 9.76 -11.33 -11.60
CA TYR A 18 9.81 -12.51 -12.46
C TYR A 18 9.74 -12.14 -13.93
N HIS A 19 10.56 -12.82 -14.74
CA HIS A 19 10.41 -12.84 -16.19
C HIS A 19 9.60 -14.07 -16.59
N ILE A 20 8.65 -13.87 -17.50
CA ILE A 20 7.93 -14.98 -18.16
C ILE A 20 8.75 -15.36 -19.37
N VAL A 21 9.27 -16.57 -19.37
CA VAL A 21 10.23 -17.03 -20.37
C VAL A 21 9.85 -18.38 -20.93
N ILE A 22 10.28 -18.60 -22.17
CA ILE A 22 10.29 -19.91 -22.82
C ILE A 22 11.65 -20.55 -22.58
N ALA A 23 11.66 -21.73 -22.02
CA ALA A 23 12.90 -22.47 -21.80
C ALA A 23 12.71 -23.98 -21.98
N ASP A 24 13.80 -24.68 -22.21
CA ASP A 24 13.81 -26.13 -22.18
C ASP A 24 13.40 -26.65 -20.81
N SER A 25 12.63 -27.72 -20.79
CA SER A 25 12.16 -28.38 -19.57
C SER A 25 13.30 -28.84 -18.65
N ARG A 26 14.48 -29.15 -19.19
CA ARG A 26 15.67 -29.60 -18.44
C ARG A 26 16.55 -28.46 -17.92
N ALA A 27 16.41 -27.25 -18.46
CA ALA A 27 17.23 -26.12 -18.04
C ALA A 27 16.90 -25.70 -16.61
N PRO A 28 17.87 -25.24 -15.79
CA PRO A 28 17.62 -24.74 -14.46
C PRO A 28 16.68 -23.51 -14.50
N ARG A 29 15.98 -23.21 -13.39
CA ARG A 29 14.96 -22.17 -13.33
C ARG A 29 15.43 -20.82 -13.84
N ASP A 30 16.60 -20.38 -13.41
CA ASP A 30 17.17 -19.06 -13.72
C ASP A 30 18.30 -19.15 -14.77
N GLY A 31 18.37 -20.27 -15.49
CA GLY A 31 19.36 -20.52 -16.54
C GLY A 31 18.97 -19.93 -17.89
N ARG A 32 19.63 -20.45 -18.94
CA ARG A 32 19.41 -20.01 -20.33
C ARG A 32 17.95 -20.21 -20.74
N ASN A 33 17.36 -19.18 -21.30
CA ASN A 33 16.02 -19.20 -21.91
C ASN A 33 16.12 -19.06 -23.43
N VAL A 34 15.09 -19.50 -24.13
CA VAL A 34 14.97 -19.37 -25.59
C VAL A 34 14.48 -17.95 -25.91
N GLU A 35 13.40 -17.52 -25.24
CA GLU A 35 12.80 -16.21 -25.45
C GLU A 35 12.14 -15.71 -24.16
N ARG A 36 12.15 -14.39 -23.96
CA ARG A 36 11.37 -13.69 -22.92
C ARG A 36 10.12 -13.14 -23.56
N ILE A 37 8.95 -13.49 -23.01
CA ILE A 37 7.63 -13.04 -23.49
C ILE A 37 6.95 -12.03 -22.56
N GLY A 38 7.51 -11.77 -21.38
CA GLY A 38 6.91 -10.80 -20.48
C GLY A 38 7.55 -10.71 -19.11
N SER A 39 6.88 -10.00 -18.23
CA SER A 39 7.29 -9.81 -16.84
C SER A 39 6.09 -9.91 -15.89
N TYR A 40 6.38 -10.31 -14.65
CA TYR A 40 5.41 -10.43 -13.58
C TYR A 40 5.98 -9.83 -12.29
N ASN A 41 5.31 -8.81 -11.78
CA ASN A 41 5.66 -8.18 -10.51
C ASN A 41 4.55 -8.46 -9.47
N PRO A 42 4.80 -9.31 -8.47
CA PRO A 42 3.84 -9.61 -7.42
C PRO A 42 3.79 -8.55 -6.31
N ASN A 43 4.76 -7.61 -6.27
CA ASN A 43 4.89 -6.65 -5.16
C ASN A 43 3.89 -5.48 -5.26
N THR A 44 3.15 -5.38 -6.36
CA THR A 44 2.09 -4.38 -6.56
C THR A 44 0.72 -5.00 -6.27
N ASN A 45 -0.23 -4.20 -5.82
CA ASN A 45 -1.61 -4.65 -5.64
C ASN A 45 -2.57 -3.74 -6.44
N PRO A 46 -3.22 -4.24 -7.48
CA PRO A 46 -3.08 -5.58 -8.08
C PRO A 46 -1.70 -5.82 -8.72
N ALA A 47 -1.29 -7.09 -8.82
CA ALA A 47 -0.01 -7.48 -9.40
C ALA A 47 0.13 -6.97 -10.85
N THR A 48 1.30 -6.43 -11.19
CA THR A 48 1.57 -5.93 -12.53
C THR A 48 2.07 -7.06 -13.41
N ILE A 49 1.40 -7.26 -14.54
CA ILE A 49 1.75 -8.27 -15.54
C ILE A 49 1.90 -7.56 -16.87
N ASP A 50 3.09 -7.62 -17.43
CA ASP A 50 3.40 -7.19 -18.77
C ASP A 50 3.66 -8.43 -19.62
N LEU A 51 2.95 -8.60 -20.73
CA LEU A 51 2.97 -9.83 -21.53
C LEU A 51 2.76 -9.50 -23.00
N ASP A 52 3.68 -9.97 -23.82
CA ASP A 52 3.51 -10.03 -25.27
C ASP A 52 2.50 -11.13 -25.62
N PHE A 53 1.30 -10.66 -26.00
CA PHE A 53 0.13 -11.52 -26.18
C PHE A 53 0.30 -12.47 -27.39
N ASP A 54 0.82 -11.92 -28.49
CA ASP A 54 0.93 -12.66 -29.75
C ASP A 54 2.02 -13.73 -29.67
N LYS A 55 3.16 -13.39 -29.06
CA LYS A 55 4.22 -14.38 -28.79
C LYS A 55 3.73 -15.49 -27.87
N ALA A 56 2.97 -15.16 -26.83
CA ALA A 56 2.42 -16.15 -25.91
C ALA A 56 1.49 -17.14 -26.64
N ILE A 57 0.62 -16.66 -27.55
CA ILE A 57 -0.26 -17.49 -28.35
C ILE A 57 0.55 -18.36 -29.33
N ALA A 58 1.52 -17.76 -30.02
CA ALA A 58 2.35 -18.50 -31.00
C ALA A 58 3.08 -19.67 -30.30
N TRP A 59 3.70 -19.44 -29.16
CA TRP A 59 4.38 -20.51 -28.40
C TRP A 59 3.41 -21.58 -27.87
N LEU A 60 2.22 -21.18 -27.42
CA LEU A 60 1.20 -22.14 -27.00
C LEU A 60 0.69 -23.00 -28.16
N ASN A 61 0.59 -22.42 -29.36
CA ASN A 61 0.20 -23.18 -30.59
C ASN A 61 1.33 -24.10 -31.04
N ASN A 62 2.59 -23.71 -30.89
CA ASN A 62 3.77 -24.52 -31.13
C ASN A 62 3.99 -25.63 -30.07
N GLY A 63 3.06 -25.77 -29.12
CA GLY A 63 3.09 -26.86 -28.14
C GLY A 63 3.89 -26.57 -26.87
N ALA A 64 4.30 -25.34 -26.61
CA ALA A 64 4.94 -24.95 -25.32
C ALA A 64 3.97 -25.18 -24.18
N GLN A 65 4.41 -25.88 -23.12
CA GLN A 65 3.59 -26.20 -21.96
C GLN A 65 3.79 -25.15 -20.86
N PRO A 66 2.74 -24.41 -20.45
CA PRO A 66 2.84 -23.49 -19.32
C PRO A 66 2.88 -24.27 -18.01
N THR A 67 3.69 -23.79 -17.04
CA THR A 67 3.61 -24.24 -15.66
C THR A 67 2.29 -23.72 -15.03
N ASP A 68 1.84 -24.33 -13.93
CA ASP A 68 0.53 -23.99 -13.33
C ASP A 68 0.42 -22.51 -12.96
N THR A 69 1.45 -21.93 -12.39
CA THR A 69 1.50 -20.49 -12.06
C THR A 69 1.39 -19.62 -13.33
N VAL A 70 2.14 -19.96 -14.37
CA VAL A 70 2.07 -19.24 -15.66
C VAL A 70 0.71 -19.42 -16.31
N ARG A 71 0.12 -20.61 -16.25
CA ARG A 71 -1.23 -20.87 -16.76
C ARG A 71 -2.26 -19.94 -16.08
N ALA A 72 -2.16 -19.74 -14.78
CA ALA A 72 -3.01 -18.81 -14.06
C ALA A 72 -2.80 -17.35 -14.54
N ILE A 73 -1.55 -16.93 -14.74
CA ILE A 73 -1.21 -15.60 -15.29
C ILE A 73 -1.75 -15.41 -16.71
N LEU A 74 -1.56 -16.39 -17.58
CA LEU A 74 -2.06 -16.37 -18.97
C LEU A 74 -3.60 -16.37 -19.01
N SER A 75 -4.26 -17.11 -18.12
CA SER A 75 -5.72 -17.07 -17.95
C SER A 75 -6.19 -15.71 -17.44
N TYR A 76 -5.48 -15.12 -16.51
CA TYR A 76 -5.80 -13.79 -15.99
C TYR A 76 -5.74 -12.71 -17.08
N LYS A 77 -4.76 -12.78 -17.98
CA LYS A 77 -4.61 -11.88 -19.14
C LYS A 77 -5.52 -12.25 -20.32
N GLY A 78 -6.12 -13.43 -20.33
CA GLY A 78 -7.04 -13.86 -21.39
C GLY A 78 -6.38 -14.64 -22.55
N VAL A 79 -5.08 -14.91 -22.51
CA VAL A 79 -4.37 -15.65 -23.56
C VAL A 79 -4.96 -17.06 -23.73
N MET A 80 -5.23 -17.74 -22.62
CA MET A 80 -5.83 -19.09 -22.66
C MET A 80 -7.24 -19.06 -23.24
N TYR A 81 -8.01 -18.02 -22.99
CA TYR A 81 -9.36 -17.84 -23.53
C TYR A 81 -9.32 -17.56 -25.05
N LYS A 82 -8.43 -16.67 -25.50
CA LYS A 82 -8.25 -16.41 -26.95
C LYS A 82 -7.79 -17.67 -27.68
N LYS A 83 -6.85 -18.43 -27.12
CA LYS A 83 -6.45 -19.72 -27.67
C LYS A 83 -7.64 -20.69 -27.83
N HIS A 84 -8.52 -20.75 -26.82
CA HIS A 84 -9.71 -21.58 -26.88
C HIS A 84 -10.68 -21.14 -27.99
N LEU A 85 -10.91 -19.83 -28.11
CA LEU A 85 -11.74 -19.28 -29.19
C LEU A 85 -11.16 -19.57 -30.58
N LEU A 86 -9.86 -19.35 -30.79
CA LEU A 86 -9.19 -19.69 -32.05
C LEU A 86 -9.30 -21.19 -32.37
N GLY A 87 -9.19 -22.03 -31.35
CA GLY A 87 -9.44 -23.47 -31.51
C GLY A 87 -10.89 -23.81 -31.89
N GLY A 88 -11.86 -23.02 -31.44
CA GLY A 88 -13.27 -23.13 -31.87
C GLY A 88 -13.48 -22.74 -33.33
N VAL A 89 -12.86 -21.63 -33.75
CA VAL A 89 -12.87 -21.19 -35.16
C VAL A 89 -12.27 -22.27 -36.07
N ALA A 90 -11.12 -22.82 -35.68
CA ALA A 90 -10.46 -23.88 -36.44
C ALA A 90 -11.30 -25.17 -36.59
N LYS A 91 -12.19 -25.42 -35.63
CA LYS A 91 -13.17 -26.54 -35.65
C LYS A 91 -14.49 -26.19 -36.31
N GLY A 92 -14.67 -24.94 -36.78
CA GLY A 92 -15.90 -24.51 -37.44
C GLY A 92 -17.10 -24.28 -36.51
N ALA A 93 -16.86 -24.11 -35.19
CA ALA A 93 -17.94 -23.92 -34.22
C ALA A 93 -18.57 -22.54 -34.30
N PHE A 94 -17.81 -21.52 -34.71
CA PHE A 94 -18.24 -20.12 -34.87
C PHE A 94 -17.25 -19.35 -35.74
N THR A 95 -17.64 -18.16 -36.21
CA THR A 95 -16.82 -17.33 -37.09
C THR A 95 -15.66 -16.64 -36.35
N ALA A 96 -14.66 -16.16 -37.08
CA ALA A 96 -13.56 -15.38 -36.52
C ALA A 96 -14.06 -14.08 -35.89
N GLU A 97 -15.02 -13.42 -36.52
CA GLU A 97 -15.62 -12.17 -36.03
C GLU A 97 -16.36 -12.37 -34.69
N GLU A 98 -17.10 -13.46 -34.57
CA GLU A 98 -17.75 -13.83 -33.32
C GLU A 98 -16.73 -14.13 -32.20
N ALA A 99 -15.61 -14.75 -32.54
CA ALA A 99 -14.54 -15.02 -31.60
C ALA A 99 -13.93 -13.71 -31.05
N GLU A 100 -13.70 -12.73 -31.91
CA GLU A 100 -13.18 -11.41 -31.52
C GLU A 100 -14.18 -10.66 -30.66
N THR A 101 -15.45 -10.58 -31.06
CA THR A 101 -16.52 -9.94 -30.27
C THR A 101 -16.63 -10.53 -28.85
N ARG A 102 -16.58 -11.85 -28.74
CA ARG A 102 -16.62 -12.54 -27.43
C ARG A 102 -15.38 -12.26 -26.60
N PHE A 103 -14.21 -12.16 -27.26
CA PHE A 103 -12.96 -11.84 -26.57
C PHE A 103 -12.96 -10.39 -26.06
N GLU A 104 -13.37 -9.42 -26.85
CA GLU A 104 -13.47 -8.01 -26.47
C GLU A 104 -14.45 -7.79 -25.31
N ALA A 105 -15.63 -8.43 -25.36
CA ALA A 105 -16.59 -8.40 -24.26
C ALA A 105 -15.98 -8.92 -22.95
N TRP A 106 -15.19 -10.02 -23.03
CA TRP A 106 -14.51 -10.57 -21.87
C TRP A 106 -13.44 -9.61 -21.35
N VAL A 107 -12.63 -8.99 -22.22
CA VAL A 107 -11.58 -8.02 -21.85
C VAL A 107 -12.20 -6.79 -21.15
N ALA A 108 -13.28 -6.25 -21.70
CA ALA A 108 -14.01 -5.12 -21.11
C ALA A 108 -14.55 -5.47 -19.70
N ALA A 109 -15.19 -6.61 -19.54
CA ALA A 109 -15.68 -7.09 -18.25
C ALA A 109 -14.55 -7.33 -17.25
N LYS A 110 -13.38 -7.77 -17.70
CA LYS A 110 -12.21 -7.95 -16.86
C LYS A 110 -11.56 -6.63 -16.45
N ALA A 111 -11.46 -5.69 -17.37
CA ALA A 111 -10.92 -4.36 -17.12
C ALA A 111 -11.76 -3.62 -16.06
N SER A 112 -13.10 -3.68 -16.17
CA SER A 112 -13.98 -3.05 -15.19
C SER A 112 -13.78 -3.62 -13.77
N LYS A 113 -13.65 -4.95 -13.63
CA LYS A 113 -13.37 -5.62 -12.35
C LYS A 113 -12.02 -5.21 -11.75
N VAL A 114 -11.00 -5.08 -12.60
CA VAL A 114 -9.67 -4.64 -12.15
C VAL A 114 -9.69 -3.18 -11.73
N GLN A 115 -10.41 -2.33 -12.46
CA GLN A 115 -10.55 -0.92 -12.11
C GLN A 115 -11.32 -0.76 -10.80
N ALA A 116 -12.45 -1.42 -10.63
CA ALA A 116 -13.20 -1.40 -9.38
C ALA A 116 -12.35 -1.84 -8.17
N LYS A 117 -11.48 -2.84 -8.36
CA LYS A 117 -10.54 -3.23 -7.31
C LYS A 117 -9.50 -2.15 -6.99
N LYS A 118 -8.96 -1.47 -8.02
CA LYS A 118 -8.02 -0.35 -7.83
C LYS A 118 -8.68 0.80 -7.07
N ASP A 119 -9.89 1.19 -7.48
CA ASP A 119 -10.63 2.27 -6.85
C ASP A 119 -10.98 1.94 -5.40
N GLY A 120 -11.38 0.69 -5.12
CA GLY A 120 -11.61 0.21 -3.76
C GLY A 120 -10.35 0.22 -2.87
N LEU A 121 -9.17 -0.08 -3.43
CA LEU A 121 -7.91 0.01 -2.70
C LEU A 121 -7.49 1.46 -2.42
N LEU A 122 -7.71 2.37 -3.38
CA LEU A 122 -7.42 3.79 -3.20
C LEU A 122 -8.34 4.39 -2.12
N SER A 123 -9.65 4.18 -2.21
CA SER A 123 -10.60 4.68 -1.22
C SER A 123 -10.32 4.14 0.19
N SER A 124 -10.00 2.84 0.31
CA SER A 124 -9.60 2.24 1.59
C SER A 124 -8.33 2.85 2.16
N SER A 125 -7.32 3.15 1.31
CA SER A 125 -6.07 3.77 1.75
C SER A 125 -6.28 5.23 2.18
N GLU A 126 -7.13 5.98 1.50
CA GLU A 126 -7.48 7.35 1.84
C GLU A 126 -8.25 7.42 3.16
N TYR A 127 -9.22 6.51 3.36
CA TYR A 127 -9.96 6.40 4.61
C TYR A 127 -9.03 6.09 5.78
N SER A 128 -8.10 5.15 5.63
CA SER A 128 -7.15 4.81 6.68
C SER A 128 -6.20 5.96 7.02
N LYS A 129 -5.71 6.69 6.01
CA LYS A 129 -4.88 7.90 6.21
C LYS A 129 -5.64 9.00 6.94
N LYS A 130 -6.90 9.25 6.55
CA LYS A 130 -7.74 10.25 7.21
C LYS A 130 -7.99 9.89 8.68
N ALA A 131 -8.31 8.63 8.96
CA ALA A 131 -8.50 8.14 10.32
C ALA A 131 -7.21 8.27 11.17
N GLN A 132 -6.04 7.99 10.58
CA GLN A 132 -4.75 8.19 11.27
C GLN A 132 -4.51 9.67 11.59
N LEU A 133 -4.72 10.57 10.63
CA LEU A 133 -4.57 12.01 10.84
C LEU A 133 -5.51 12.54 11.94
N GLU A 134 -6.76 12.08 11.97
CA GLU A 134 -7.71 12.43 13.01
C GLU A 134 -7.27 11.93 14.41
N MET A 135 -6.73 10.72 14.48
CA MET A 135 -6.18 10.15 15.70
C MET A 135 -4.93 10.93 16.19
N GLU A 136 -4.05 11.29 15.27
CA GLU A 136 -2.87 12.11 15.58
C GLU A 136 -3.25 13.51 16.03
N ALA A 137 -4.22 14.15 15.36
CA ALA A 137 -4.73 15.46 15.76
C ALA A 137 -5.32 15.43 17.17
N LYS A 138 -6.11 14.40 17.52
CA LYS A 138 -6.64 14.21 18.88
C LYS A 138 -5.53 14.07 19.91
N LYS A 139 -4.55 13.20 19.67
CA LYS A 139 -3.40 13.01 20.55
C LYS A 139 -2.57 14.29 20.74
N ASN A 140 -2.38 15.04 19.67
CA ASN A 140 -1.65 16.31 19.73
C ASN A 140 -2.44 17.36 20.51
N ALA A 141 -3.75 17.43 20.33
CA ALA A 141 -4.62 18.31 21.12
C ALA A 141 -4.60 17.94 22.62
N GLU A 142 -4.68 16.65 22.95
CA GLU A 142 -4.58 16.17 24.34
C GLU A 142 -3.22 16.51 24.95
N ARG A 143 -2.12 16.33 24.22
CA ARG A 143 -0.78 16.70 24.65
C ARG A 143 -0.65 18.21 24.86
N ALA A 144 -1.16 19.02 23.93
CA ALA A 144 -1.14 20.48 24.04
C ALA A 144 -1.92 20.95 25.29
N ASN A 145 -3.09 20.36 25.51
CA ASN A 145 -3.90 20.66 26.71
C ASN A 145 -3.20 20.25 28.01
N ALA A 146 -2.55 19.08 28.02
CA ALA A 146 -1.78 18.62 29.17
C ALA A 146 -0.57 19.55 29.49
N ILE A 147 0.14 19.97 28.42
CA ILE A 147 1.26 20.91 28.54
C ILE A 147 0.76 22.28 29.02
N ALA A 148 -0.34 22.78 28.44
CA ALA A 148 -0.93 24.06 28.86
C ALA A 148 -1.36 24.04 30.34
N LYS A 149 -2.00 22.95 30.80
CA LYS A 149 -2.39 22.73 32.17
C LYS A 149 -1.18 22.73 33.10
N ARG A 150 -0.14 21.97 32.75
CA ARG A 150 1.09 21.90 33.54
C ARG A 150 1.83 23.26 33.62
N ASN A 151 1.84 23.99 32.49
CA ASN A 151 2.44 25.35 32.49
C ASN A 151 1.62 26.35 33.31
N ALA A 152 0.29 26.26 33.27
CA ALA A 152 -0.59 27.07 34.10
C ALA A 152 -0.40 26.77 35.61
N GLU A 153 -0.31 25.51 35.98
CA GLU A 153 -0.02 25.08 37.37
C GLU A 153 1.37 25.56 37.81
N ALA A 154 2.39 25.46 36.98
CA ALA A 154 3.73 25.96 37.27
C ALA A 154 3.76 27.49 37.40
N ALA A 155 3.04 28.21 36.55
CA ALA A 155 2.91 29.66 36.65
C ALA A 155 2.14 30.11 37.92
N ALA A 156 1.11 29.36 38.30
CA ALA A 156 0.37 29.60 39.55
C ALA A 156 1.25 29.35 40.78
N ALA A 157 2.02 28.25 40.77
CA ALA A 157 2.97 27.96 41.86
C ALA A 157 4.09 28.99 41.95
N ALA A 158 4.62 29.47 40.81
CA ALA A 158 5.62 30.55 40.79
C ALA A 158 5.05 31.90 41.32
N LYS A 159 3.80 32.23 41.02
CA LYS A 159 3.12 33.40 41.57
C LYS A 159 2.86 33.25 43.06
N ALA A 160 2.48 32.07 43.53
CA ALA A 160 2.31 31.82 44.96
C ALA A 160 3.61 31.92 45.77
N ALA A 161 4.74 31.46 45.15
CA ALA A 161 6.07 31.57 45.76
C ALA A 161 6.66 33.00 45.72
N ALA A 162 6.17 33.86 44.82
CA ALA A 162 6.58 35.27 44.69
C ALA A 162 5.69 36.24 45.46
N ALA A 163 4.63 35.79 46.19
CA ALA A 163 3.83 36.62 47.03
C ALA A 163 4.67 37.03 48.24
N PRO A 164 4.83 38.34 48.56
CA PRO A 164 5.55 38.80 49.76
C PRO A 164 4.84 38.30 51.02
N ALA A 165 5.63 37.84 52.00
CA ALA A 165 5.13 37.41 53.29
C ALA A 165 4.32 38.57 53.94
N PRO A 166 3.22 38.33 54.68
CA PRO A 166 2.48 39.35 55.34
C PRO A 166 3.41 40.03 56.35
N VAL A 167 3.58 41.36 56.23
CA VAL A 167 4.29 42.17 57.18
C VAL A 167 3.45 42.16 58.48
N VAL A 168 3.97 41.50 59.50
CA VAL A 168 3.42 41.58 60.83
C VAL A 168 3.78 42.99 61.35
N GLU A 169 2.84 43.90 61.34
CA GLU A 169 2.95 45.15 62.08
C GLU A 169 2.99 44.82 63.59
N GLU A 170 4.18 44.92 64.21
CA GLU A 170 4.34 44.97 65.64
C GLU A 170 3.76 46.27 66.08
N GLU A 171 2.61 46.22 66.71
CA GLU A 171 2.00 47.31 67.52
C GLU A 171 2.93 47.59 68.72
N VAL A 172 3.73 48.66 68.65
CA VAL A 172 4.47 49.18 69.78
C VAL A 172 3.47 49.95 70.60
N ALA A 173 3.07 49.34 71.73
CA ALA A 173 2.29 49.98 72.77
C ALA A 173 3.07 51.17 73.36
N GLU A 174 2.50 52.31 73.19
CA GLU A 174 2.85 53.56 73.84
C GLU A 174 2.42 53.49 75.33
N GLU A 175 3.40 53.38 76.22
CA GLU A 175 3.18 53.54 77.68
C GLU A 175 3.61 54.94 78.13
N ALA A 176 2.62 55.60 78.61
CA ALA A 176 2.63 56.97 79.05
C ALA A 176 3.47 57.27 80.31
N ALA A 177 4.03 58.45 80.29
CA ALA A 177 4.33 59.41 81.29
C ALA A 177 4.39 58.99 82.82
N PRO A 178 5.02 59.71 83.75
CA PRO A 178 4.81 61.16 83.91
C PRO A 178 6.06 61.97 84.39
N GLU A 179 5.87 63.27 84.26
CA GLU A 179 6.21 64.41 85.11
C GLU A 179 7.32 64.23 86.17
N GLU A 180 8.19 65.15 86.24
CA GLU A 180 8.30 66.23 87.22
C GLU A 180 9.61 67.02 87.02
N THR A 181 9.49 68.29 86.85
CA THR A 181 9.81 69.48 87.66
C THR A 181 11.27 69.84 87.80
N GLU A 182 11.42 71.15 87.61
CA GLU A 182 12.27 72.16 88.29
C GLU A 182 13.75 72.27 87.90
N GLY A 183 14.07 73.50 87.53
CA GLY A 183 15.37 74.10 87.62
C GLY A 183 15.61 75.19 86.62
#